data_ad757bc832c8bda9b7e8566b9ee03d1a
#
_entry.id   ad757bc832c8bda9b7e8566b9ee03d1a
#
_cell.length_a   1.000
_cell.length_b   1.000
_cell.length_c   1.000
_cell.angle_alpha   90.00
_cell.angle_beta   90.00
_cell.angle_gamma   90.00
#
_symmetry.space_group_name_H-M   'P 1'
#
loop_
_entity.id
_entity.type
_entity.pdbx_description
1 polymer ?
#
loop_
_entity_poly.entity_id
_entity_poly.type
_entity_poly.pdbx_seq_one_letter_code
_entity_poly.pdbx_strand_id
1 'polypeptide(L)'
;MNIFDIYLDKIKKLVIKLNKENVIEIPESLNGINVDVPPPQFDCDISTNVAMVLSKINKKSPIDLANQLSKLIKKDEKNIHSINVAKPGFINIKFDKSFWNNFLKEIIDNHKTFGVSKKQKKNKYLVEFVSANPTGPLHVGHCRGAVIGDVISNILIFNKHEVIK
;
A
#
# COMPACT_ATOMS: atom_id res chain seq x y z
N MET A 1 -7.09 -5.92 1.28
CA MET A 1 -5.70 -6.15 0.82
C MET A 1 -5.28 -4.96 -0.01
N ASN A 2 -4.12 -4.36 0.25
CA ASN A 2 -3.64 -3.16 -0.45
C ASN A 2 -2.53 -3.58 -1.42
N ILE A 3 -2.65 -3.22 -2.71
CA ILE A 3 -1.67 -3.57 -3.74
C ILE A 3 -0.27 -3.00 -3.43
N PHE A 4 -0.21 -1.80 -2.85
CA PHE A 4 1.05 -1.16 -2.49
C PHE A 4 1.77 -1.94 -1.39
N ASP A 5 1.06 -2.39 -0.35
CA ASP A 5 1.63 -3.22 0.72
C ASP A 5 2.12 -4.58 0.20
N ILE A 6 1.37 -5.18 -0.73
CA ILE A 6 1.77 -6.46 -1.35
C ILE A 6 3.08 -6.30 -2.10
N TYR A 7 3.18 -5.25 -2.94
CA TYR A 7 4.40 -5.04 -3.73
C TYR A 7 5.55 -4.51 -2.89
N LEU A 8 5.29 -3.73 -1.83
CA LEU A 8 6.31 -3.36 -0.85
C LEU A 8 6.91 -4.61 -0.19
N ASP A 9 6.07 -5.54 0.27
CA ASP A 9 6.54 -6.81 0.88
C ASP A 9 7.31 -7.67 -0.15
N LYS A 10 6.86 -7.73 -1.42
CA LYS A 10 7.57 -8.46 -2.50
C LYS A 10 8.93 -7.84 -2.79
N ILE A 11 9.00 -6.53 -2.95
CA ILE A 11 10.26 -5.81 -3.22
C ILE A 11 11.24 -5.99 -2.05
N LYS A 12 10.77 -5.87 -0.81
CA LYS A 12 11.62 -6.11 0.37
C LYS A 12 12.15 -7.54 0.41
N LYS A 13 11.32 -8.54 0.11
CA LYS A 13 11.75 -9.94 0.02
C LYS A 13 12.78 -10.17 -1.08
N LEU A 14 12.58 -9.57 -2.25
CA LEU A 14 13.55 -9.64 -3.35
C LEU A 14 14.89 -9.02 -2.95
N VAL A 15 14.87 -7.83 -2.36
CA VAL A 15 16.08 -7.14 -1.88
C VAL A 15 16.83 -7.97 -0.85
N ILE A 16 16.12 -8.57 0.12
CA ILE A 16 16.73 -9.46 1.12
C ILE A 16 17.34 -10.71 0.46
N LYS A 17 16.66 -11.30 -0.53
CA LYS A 17 17.19 -12.44 -1.29
C LYS A 17 18.47 -12.06 -2.03
N LEU A 18 18.45 -10.94 -2.75
CA LEU A 18 19.63 -10.45 -3.49
C LEU A 18 20.81 -10.12 -2.58
N ASN A 19 20.57 -9.67 -1.36
CA ASN A 19 21.62 -9.46 -0.36
C ASN A 19 22.22 -10.79 0.09
N LYS A 20 21.41 -11.81 0.35
CA LYS A 20 21.91 -13.15 0.70
C LYS A 20 22.73 -13.79 -0.43
N GLU A 21 22.41 -13.44 -1.67
CA GLU A 21 23.14 -13.88 -2.87
C GLU A 21 24.39 -13.00 -3.18
N ASN A 22 24.72 -12.03 -2.30
CA ASN A 22 25.81 -11.06 -2.47
C ASN A 22 25.73 -10.23 -3.76
N VAL A 23 24.54 -10.01 -4.30
CA VAL A 23 24.29 -9.20 -5.51
C VAL A 23 24.20 -7.72 -5.18
N ILE A 24 23.63 -7.39 -4.00
CA ILE A 24 23.47 -6.02 -3.48
C ILE A 24 23.70 -5.99 -1.97
N GLU A 25 24.12 -4.84 -1.46
CA GLU A 25 24.15 -4.55 -0.02
C GLU A 25 22.84 -3.88 0.43
N ILE A 26 22.41 -4.12 1.68
CA ILE A 26 21.21 -3.52 2.26
C ILE A 26 21.56 -2.79 3.56
N PRO A 27 20.87 -1.68 3.88
CA PRO A 27 20.99 -1.01 5.16
C PRO A 27 20.34 -1.84 6.28
N GLU A 28 20.64 -1.51 7.54
CA GLU A 28 20.03 -2.16 8.73
C GLU A 28 18.51 -2.10 8.72
N SER A 29 17.94 -1.05 8.14
CA SER A 29 16.49 -0.88 8.03
C SER A 29 16.04 -0.59 6.60
N LEU A 30 15.02 -1.31 6.15
CA LEU A 30 14.36 -1.12 4.86
C LEU A 30 13.12 -0.22 4.94
N ASN A 31 12.94 0.53 6.05
CA ASN A 31 11.75 1.36 6.26
C ASN A 31 11.64 2.55 5.29
N GLY A 32 12.75 2.97 4.67
CA GLY A 32 12.76 4.03 3.65
C GLY A 32 12.24 3.59 2.28
N ILE A 33 12.08 2.27 2.05
CA ILE A 33 11.53 1.77 0.78
C ILE A 33 10.01 1.92 0.80
N ASN A 34 9.48 2.58 -0.23
CA ASN A 34 8.05 2.80 -0.43
C ASN A 34 7.60 2.28 -1.80
N VAL A 35 6.31 1.99 -1.88
CA VAL A 35 5.58 1.73 -3.12
C VAL A 35 4.34 2.61 -3.10
N ASP A 36 4.22 3.51 -4.06
CA ASP A 36 3.21 4.55 -4.09
C ASP A 36 2.53 4.65 -5.47
N VAL A 37 1.44 5.42 -5.52
CA VAL A 37 0.80 5.82 -6.77
C VAL A 37 1.76 6.73 -7.55
N PRO A 38 2.10 6.40 -8.81
CA PRO A 38 2.94 7.27 -9.63
C PRO A 38 2.23 8.58 -9.98
N PRO A 39 2.97 9.66 -10.25
CA PRO A 39 2.39 10.88 -10.79
C PRO A 39 1.63 10.63 -12.11
N PRO A 40 0.52 11.36 -12.39
CA PRO A 40 -0.38 11.08 -13.51
C PRO A 40 0.27 11.11 -14.91
N GLN A 41 1.42 11.78 -15.06
CA GLN A 41 2.17 11.85 -16.32
C GLN A 41 2.85 10.51 -16.69
N PHE A 42 2.95 9.57 -15.77
CA PHE A 42 3.53 8.25 -16.03
C PHE A 42 2.42 7.22 -16.24
N ASP A 43 2.42 6.57 -17.40
CA ASP A 43 1.51 5.45 -17.70
C ASP A 43 1.99 4.18 -17.00
N CYS A 44 1.78 4.12 -15.69
CA CYS A 44 2.11 2.97 -14.83
C CYS A 44 1.19 2.92 -13.60
N ASP A 45 1.14 1.75 -12.96
CA ASP A 45 0.20 1.46 -11.88
C ASP A 45 0.79 1.70 -10.49
N ILE A 46 2.08 1.39 -10.33
CA ILE A 46 2.82 1.60 -9.08
C ILE A 46 4.23 2.11 -9.36
N SER A 47 4.79 2.81 -8.38
CA SER A 47 6.16 3.32 -8.41
C SER A 47 6.89 3.00 -7.12
N THR A 48 8.18 2.67 -7.19
CA THR A 48 8.99 2.44 -5.99
C THR A 48 10.32 3.20 -6.04
N ASN A 49 10.76 3.65 -4.86
CA ASN A 49 12.02 4.35 -4.62
C ASN A 49 13.17 3.42 -4.22
N VAL A 50 13.01 2.10 -4.32
CA VAL A 50 13.96 1.10 -3.79
C VAL A 50 15.40 1.33 -4.24
N ALA A 51 15.61 1.69 -5.51
CA ALA A 51 16.96 1.93 -6.03
C ALA A 51 17.62 3.17 -5.42
N MET A 52 16.85 4.23 -5.14
CA MET A 52 17.37 5.43 -4.49
C MET A 52 17.81 5.14 -3.05
N VAL A 53 17.01 4.36 -2.31
CA VAL A 53 17.33 3.98 -0.92
C VAL A 53 18.60 3.14 -0.86
N LEU A 54 18.79 2.23 -1.83
CA LEU A 54 19.92 1.30 -1.84
C LEU A 54 21.18 1.84 -2.55
N SER A 55 21.07 2.93 -3.32
CA SER A 55 22.15 3.45 -4.17
C SER A 55 23.41 3.80 -3.40
N LYS A 56 23.26 4.48 -2.26
CA LYS A 56 24.41 4.96 -1.45
C LYS A 56 25.24 3.80 -0.91
N ILE A 57 24.60 2.78 -0.33
CA ILE A 57 25.32 1.63 0.25
C ILE A 57 25.99 0.78 -0.84
N ASN A 58 25.34 0.69 -2.02
CA ASN A 58 25.88 -0.06 -3.16
C ASN A 58 26.90 0.73 -4.00
N LYS A 59 27.19 1.99 -3.65
CA LYS A 59 28.12 2.87 -4.39
C LYS A 59 27.80 2.95 -5.90
N LYS A 60 26.50 2.90 -6.25
CA LYS A 60 26.00 2.95 -7.62
C LYS A 60 25.10 4.17 -7.80
N SER A 61 24.99 4.68 -9.04
CA SER A 61 23.99 5.69 -9.32
C SER A 61 22.58 5.11 -9.12
N PRO A 62 21.60 5.89 -8.62
CA PRO A 62 20.24 5.39 -8.45
C PRO A 62 19.63 4.85 -9.75
N ILE A 63 19.95 5.45 -10.90
CA ILE A 63 19.47 5.02 -12.22
C ILE A 63 20.06 3.67 -12.62
N ASP A 64 21.36 3.45 -12.42
CA ASP A 64 22.02 2.19 -12.77
C ASP A 64 21.49 1.04 -11.91
N LEU A 65 21.32 1.31 -10.61
CA LEU A 65 20.75 0.35 -9.70
C LEU A 65 19.27 0.07 -10.02
N ALA A 66 18.49 1.11 -10.41
CA ALA A 66 17.11 0.93 -10.85
C ALA A 66 17.02 0.06 -12.11
N ASN A 67 17.90 0.26 -13.09
CA ASN A 67 17.97 -0.57 -14.28
C ASN A 67 18.34 -2.04 -13.97
N GLN A 68 19.24 -2.26 -13.02
CA GLN A 68 19.57 -3.59 -12.55
C GLN A 68 18.39 -4.26 -11.85
N LEU A 69 17.77 -3.58 -10.89
CA LEU A 69 16.63 -4.11 -10.13
C LEU A 69 15.38 -4.32 -11.00
N SER A 70 15.12 -3.46 -11.97
CA SER A 70 14.00 -3.61 -12.91
C SER A 70 14.05 -4.93 -13.67
N LYS A 71 15.24 -5.34 -14.13
CA LYS A 71 15.42 -6.63 -14.83
C LYS A 71 15.12 -7.81 -13.91
N LEU A 72 15.53 -7.72 -12.63
CA LEU A 72 15.31 -8.76 -11.63
C LEU A 72 13.83 -8.83 -11.22
N ILE A 73 13.18 -7.69 -10.99
CA ILE A 73 11.75 -7.61 -10.70
C ILE A 73 10.93 -8.22 -11.86
N LYS A 74 11.26 -7.88 -13.11
CA LYS A 74 10.56 -8.40 -14.29
C LYS A 74 10.73 -9.92 -14.45
N LYS A 75 11.87 -10.47 -14.04
CA LYS A 75 12.12 -11.91 -14.07
C LYS A 75 11.34 -12.67 -13.00
N ASP A 76 11.15 -12.07 -11.83
CA ASP A 76 10.49 -12.68 -10.68
C ASP A 76 8.95 -12.61 -10.78
N GLU A 77 8.41 -11.60 -11.48
CA GLU A 77 6.97 -11.31 -11.58
C GLU A 77 6.45 -11.45 -13.00
N LYS A 78 5.62 -12.46 -13.22
CA LYS A 78 5.06 -12.77 -14.55
C LYS A 78 3.97 -11.82 -15.04
N ASN A 79 3.31 -11.10 -14.11
CA ASN A 79 2.14 -10.26 -14.41
C ASN A 79 2.50 -8.80 -14.71
N ILE A 80 3.76 -8.54 -15.08
CA ILE A 80 4.25 -7.20 -15.38
C ILE A 80 4.28 -6.98 -16.89
N HIS A 81 3.46 -6.06 -17.37
CA HIS A 81 3.45 -5.61 -18.75
C HIS A 81 4.74 -4.87 -19.10
N SER A 82 5.05 -3.82 -18.37
CA SER A 82 6.25 -3.02 -18.60
C SER A 82 6.83 -2.48 -17.30
N ILE A 83 8.14 -2.23 -17.32
CA ILE A 83 8.85 -1.52 -16.26
C ILE A 83 9.66 -0.40 -16.90
N ASN A 84 9.52 0.81 -16.37
CA ASN A 84 10.25 1.99 -16.80
C ASN A 84 10.99 2.61 -15.63
N VAL A 85 12.22 3.05 -15.87
CA VAL A 85 13.01 3.78 -14.88
C VAL A 85 12.88 5.27 -15.14
N ALA A 86 12.48 6.04 -14.12
CA ALA A 86 12.38 7.48 -14.17
C ALA A 86 13.40 8.14 -13.23
N LYS A 87 13.91 9.33 -13.64
CA LYS A 87 14.82 10.11 -12.79
C LYS A 87 14.14 10.51 -11.47
N PRO A 88 14.87 10.49 -10.34
CA PRO A 88 16.30 10.18 -10.20
C PRO A 88 16.64 8.69 -10.02
N GLY A 89 15.68 7.75 -10.07
CA GLY A 89 15.88 6.32 -9.87
C GLY A 89 14.61 5.60 -9.42
N PHE A 90 13.44 6.17 -9.75
CA PHE A 90 12.16 5.49 -9.53
C PHE A 90 12.00 4.34 -10.51
N ILE A 91 11.45 3.23 -10.01
CA ILE A 91 11.04 2.09 -10.84
C ILE A 91 9.53 2.10 -10.95
N ASN A 92 9.04 2.35 -12.14
CA ASN A 92 7.62 2.45 -12.47
C ASN A 92 7.16 1.15 -13.11
N ILE A 93 6.12 0.54 -12.57
CA ILE A 93 5.62 -0.78 -12.97
C ILE A 93 4.20 -0.65 -13.51
N LYS A 94 3.96 -1.21 -14.69
CA LYS A 94 2.63 -1.39 -15.28
C LYS A 94 2.29 -2.86 -15.33
N PHE A 95 1.11 -3.23 -14.86
CA PHE A 95 0.65 -4.61 -14.83
C PHE A 95 -0.09 -5.00 -16.11
N ASP A 96 -0.13 -6.30 -16.37
CA ASP A 96 -0.95 -6.86 -17.43
C ASP A 96 -2.45 -6.77 -17.08
N LYS A 97 -3.28 -6.75 -18.12
CA LYS A 97 -4.74 -6.78 -17.96
C LYS A 97 -5.21 -8.00 -17.16
N SER A 98 -4.54 -9.14 -17.31
CA SER A 98 -4.82 -10.37 -16.56
C SER A 98 -4.63 -10.19 -15.05
N PHE A 99 -3.63 -9.41 -14.62
CA PHE A 99 -3.44 -9.06 -13.21
C PHE A 99 -4.68 -8.35 -12.64
N TRP A 100 -5.16 -7.32 -13.34
CA TRP A 100 -6.31 -6.55 -12.90
C TRP A 100 -7.60 -7.38 -12.89
N ASN A 101 -7.79 -8.25 -13.88
CA ASN A 101 -8.94 -9.17 -13.91
C ASN A 101 -8.92 -10.12 -12.69
N ASN A 102 -7.76 -10.68 -12.35
CA ASN A 102 -7.62 -11.56 -11.19
C ASN A 102 -7.80 -10.79 -9.87
N PHE A 103 -7.26 -9.58 -9.79
CA PHE A 103 -7.42 -8.71 -8.62
C PHE A 103 -8.89 -8.32 -8.39
N LEU A 104 -9.61 -7.98 -9.47
CA LEU A 104 -11.04 -7.71 -9.42
C LEU A 104 -11.84 -8.93 -8.96
N LYS A 105 -11.51 -10.11 -9.49
CA LYS A 105 -12.13 -11.36 -9.05
C LYS A 105 -11.91 -11.59 -7.55
N GLU A 106 -10.68 -11.37 -7.05
CA GLU A 106 -10.38 -11.48 -5.61
C GLU A 106 -11.22 -10.49 -4.77
N ILE A 107 -11.45 -9.25 -5.25
CA ILE A 107 -12.32 -8.29 -4.60
C ILE A 107 -13.75 -8.84 -4.51
N ILE A 108 -14.28 -9.36 -5.60
CA ILE A 108 -15.65 -9.89 -5.69
C ILE A 108 -15.82 -11.10 -4.76
N ASP A 109 -14.89 -12.05 -4.83
CA ASP A 109 -14.93 -13.30 -4.03
C ASP A 109 -14.81 -13.01 -2.53
N ASN A 110 -14.10 -11.94 -2.15
CA ASN A 110 -13.84 -11.54 -0.76
C ASN A 110 -14.53 -10.23 -0.36
N HIS A 111 -15.59 -9.82 -1.04
CA HIS A 111 -16.22 -8.50 -0.89
C HIS A 111 -16.52 -8.09 0.57
N LYS A 112 -16.87 -9.05 1.45
CA LYS A 112 -17.16 -8.79 2.87
C LYS A 112 -15.92 -8.50 3.73
N THR A 113 -14.72 -8.86 3.28
CA THR A 113 -13.49 -8.76 4.07
C THR A 113 -12.35 -8.08 3.32
N PHE A 114 -12.57 -7.75 2.05
CA PHE A 114 -11.58 -7.04 1.25
C PHE A 114 -11.29 -5.66 1.84
N GLY A 115 -10.02 -5.33 2.01
CA GLY A 115 -9.58 -4.08 2.66
C GLY A 115 -9.31 -4.19 4.17
N VAL A 116 -9.76 -5.27 4.83
CA VAL A 116 -9.44 -5.49 6.25
C VAL A 116 -7.94 -5.71 6.44
N SER A 117 -7.31 -4.92 7.31
CA SER A 117 -5.90 -5.09 7.64
C SER A 117 -5.68 -6.36 8.48
N LYS A 118 -4.84 -7.26 7.98
CA LYS A 118 -4.43 -8.47 8.73
C LYS A 118 -3.34 -8.20 9.78
N LYS A 119 -2.61 -7.08 9.63
CA LYS A 119 -1.45 -6.71 10.47
C LYS A 119 -1.84 -5.81 11.65
N GLN A 120 -3.07 -5.32 11.71
CA GLN A 120 -3.50 -4.36 12.71
C GLN A 120 -3.81 -5.03 14.05
N LYS A 121 -3.26 -4.47 15.14
CA LYS A 121 -3.62 -4.88 16.51
C LYS A 121 -5.08 -4.51 16.77
N LYS A 122 -5.85 -5.45 17.30
CA LYS A 122 -7.23 -5.19 17.73
C LYS A 122 -7.21 -4.27 18.94
N ASN A 123 -7.95 -3.17 18.84
CA ASN A 123 -8.15 -2.22 19.92
C ASN A 123 -9.62 -2.15 20.31
N LYS A 124 -9.89 -1.61 21.47
CA LYS A 124 -11.22 -1.31 21.97
C LYS A 124 -11.44 0.20 21.87
N TYR A 125 -12.56 0.62 21.26
CA TYR A 125 -12.94 2.01 21.07
C TYR A 125 -14.31 2.27 21.70
N LEU A 126 -14.43 3.40 22.39
CA LEU A 126 -15.69 4.02 22.77
C LEU A 126 -15.89 5.20 21.83
N VAL A 127 -16.97 5.20 21.05
CA VAL A 127 -17.27 6.26 20.09
C VAL A 127 -18.54 6.96 20.52
N GLU A 128 -18.38 8.15 21.07
CA GLU A 128 -19.49 9.03 21.43
C GLU A 128 -19.84 9.95 20.26
N PHE A 129 -21.11 10.01 19.89
CA PHE A 129 -21.62 10.91 18.86
C PHE A 129 -23.10 11.22 19.06
N VAL A 130 -23.53 12.39 18.54
CA VAL A 130 -24.88 12.94 18.75
C VAL A 130 -25.20 13.20 20.22
N SER A 131 -24.20 13.67 20.99
CA SER A 131 -24.37 14.05 22.39
C SER A 131 -25.09 15.40 22.48
N ALA A 132 -26.36 15.43 22.06
CA ALA A 132 -27.19 16.63 22.06
C ALA A 132 -27.93 16.79 23.36
N ASN A 133 -28.06 18.04 23.86
CA ASN A 133 -28.92 18.35 24.99
C ASN A 133 -30.38 18.07 24.65
N PRO A 134 -31.21 17.47 25.54
CA PRO A 134 -32.59 17.13 25.27
C PRO A 134 -33.53 18.38 25.43
N THR A 135 -33.09 19.50 24.90
CA THR A 135 -33.78 20.81 25.05
C THR A 135 -34.66 21.18 23.85
N GLY A 136 -34.67 20.34 22.81
CA GLY A 136 -35.42 20.54 21.57
C GLY A 136 -35.22 19.43 20.54
N PRO A 137 -35.90 19.53 19.39
CA PRO A 137 -35.74 18.54 18.31
C PRO A 137 -34.33 18.59 17.72
N LEU A 138 -33.88 17.43 17.23
CA LEU A 138 -32.64 17.35 16.48
C LEU A 138 -32.73 18.15 15.18
N HIS A 139 -31.64 18.83 14.82
CA HIS A 139 -31.52 19.61 13.58
C HIS A 139 -30.38 19.08 12.70
N VAL A 140 -30.22 19.64 11.49
CA VAL A 140 -29.21 19.22 10.49
C VAL A 140 -27.80 19.13 11.04
N GLY A 141 -27.40 20.01 11.98
CA GLY A 141 -26.08 19.94 12.62
C GLY A 141 -25.85 18.63 13.40
N HIS A 142 -26.89 18.12 14.07
CA HIS A 142 -26.83 16.83 14.77
C HIS A 142 -26.73 15.65 13.78
N CYS A 143 -27.43 15.70 12.63
CA CYS A 143 -27.37 14.68 11.59
C CYS A 143 -25.94 14.49 11.07
N ARG A 144 -25.18 15.56 10.87
CA ARG A 144 -23.79 15.48 10.46
C ARG A 144 -22.94 14.70 11.47
N GLY A 145 -23.08 14.99 12.75
CA GLY A 145 -22.39 14.26 13.84
C GLY A 145 -22.80 12.78 13.86
N ALA A 146 -24.10 12.49 13.69
CA ALA A 146 -24.63 11.13 13.65
C ALA A 146 -23.99 10.30 12.53
N VAL A 147 -24.01 10.83 11.30
CA VAL A 147 -23.46 10.13 10.12
C VAL A 147 -21.96 9.88 10.30
N ILE A 148 -21.20 10.90 10.70
CA ILE A 148 -19.75 10.76 10.89
C ILE A 148 -19.43 9.71 11.96
N GLY A 149 -20.09 9.79 13.13
CA GLY A 149 -19.84 8.85 14.23
C GLY A 149 -20.22 7.41 13.87
N ASP A 150 -21.35 7.23 13.20
CA ASP A 150 -21.76 5.88 12.74
C ASP A 150 -20.81 5.31 11.69
N VAL A 151 -20.40 6.11 10.69
CA VAL A 151 -19.45 5.67 9.66
C VAL A 151 -18.10 5.31 10.27
N ILE A 152 -17.56 6.13 11.19
CA ILE A 152 -16.30 5.83 11.88
C ILE A 152 -16.43 4.51 12.65
N SER A 153 -17.52 4.34 13.40
CA SER A 153 -17.78 3.11 14.16
C SER A 153 -17.84 1.88 13.23
N ASN A 154 -18.53 1.99 12.11
CA ASN A 154 -18.64 0.89 11.15
C ASN A 154 -17.29 0.55 10.48
N ILE A 155 -16.45 1.54 10.17
CA ILE A 155 -15.09 1.34 9.66
C ILE A 155 -14.22 0.62 10.69
N LEU A 156 -14.30 1.01 11.95
CA LEU A 156 -13.56 0.36 13.04
C LEU A 156 -14.01 -1.10 13.23
N ILE A 157 -15.33 -1.36 13.24
CA ILE A 157 -15.89 -2.72 13.31
C ILE A 157 -15.44 -3.55 12.10
N PHE A 158 -15.50 -2.98 10.90
CA PHE A 158 -15.03 -3.63 9.68
C PHE A 158 -13.57 -4.05 9.80
N ASN A 159 -12.72 -3.23 10.40
CA ASN A 159 -11.32 -3.54 10.68
C ASN A 159 -11.13 -4.45 11.90
N LYS A 160 -12.19 -5.07 12.42
CA LYS A 160 -12.15 -6.06 13.50
C LYS A 160 -11.74 -5.47 14.86
N HIS A 161 -11.92 -4.18 15.07
CA HIS A 161 -11.86 -3.58 16.39
C HIS A 161 -13.13 -3.83 17.19
N GLU A 162 -13.02 -3.83 18.51
CA GLU A 162 -14.18 -3.79 19.42
C GLU A 162 -14.67 -2.36 19.54
N VAL A 163 -15.95 -2.11 19.24
CA VAL A 163 -16.52 -0.75 19.26
C VAL A 163 -17.78 -0.73 20.11
N ILE A 164 -17.81 0.17 21.05
CA ILE A 164 -18.99 0.55 21.85
C ILE A 164 -19.45 1.89 21.31
N LYS A 165 -20.75 2.00 20.91
CA LYS A 165 -21.38 3.23 20.44
C LYS A 165 -22.14 3.88 21.58
#